data_04568af2d632e5fc81d44953cf56c0ad
#
_entry.id   04568af2d632e5fc81d44953cf56c0ad
#
_cell.length_a   1.000
_cell.length_b   1.000
_cell.length_c   1.000
_cell.angle_alpha   90.00
_cell.angle_beta   90.00
_cell.angle_gamma   90.00
#
_symmetry.space_group_name_H-M   'P 1'
#
loop_
_entity.id
_entity.type
_entity.pdbx_description
1 polymer ?
#
loop_
_entity_poly.entity_id
_entity_poly.type
_entity_poly.pdbx_seq_one_letter_code
_entity_poly.pdbx_strand_id
1 'polypeptide(L)'
;MTNIESREIAAIDLGSNSFHMVVAKVVEQDLQIVSRHKQRVRLASGLDDLNNIDNAAIQRGLDCLTIFAERLQGFAPENVRIAATHTLRQANNAHIFIQRAASILPFPIEIISGLEEGRLIYTGVAHTQPESETKLVIDIGGGSTEMIIGTGFEPTMINSKR
;
A
#
# COMPACT_ATOMS: atom_id res chain seq x y z
N MET A 1 26.89 24.97 -10.17
CA MET A 1 26.49 23.69 -9.56
C MET A 1 24.97 23.67 -9.56
N THR A 2 24.37 22.96 -10.49
CA THR A 2 22.92 22.78 -10.53
C THR A 2 22.50 21.98 -9.29
N ASN A 3 21.73 22.60 -8.43
CA ASN A 3 21.13 21.94 -7.27
C ASN A 3 20.14 20.90 -7.83
N ILE A 4 20.52 19.64 -7.86
CA ILE A 4 19.62 18.55 -8.24
C ILE A 4 18.61 18.46 -7.10
N GLU A 5 17.41 19.00 -7.31
CA GLU A 5 16.31 18.85 -6.36
C GLU A 5 15.99 17.35 -6.23
N SER A 6 16.42 16.77 -5.14
CA SER A 6 16.06 15.41 -4.80
C SER A 6 14.96 15.43 -3.74
N ARG A 7 13.88 14.70 -3.99
CA ARG A 7 12.73 14.59 -3.09
C ARG A 7 12.58 13.16 -2.60
N GLU A 8 12.48 12.98 -1.30
CA GLU A 8 12.12 11.67 -0.72
C GLU A 8 10.60 11.52 -0.67
N ILE A 9 10.14 10.34 -1.08
CA ILE A 9 8.74 9.94 -1.05
C ILE A 9 8.60 8.59 -0.35
N ALA A 10 7.44 8.34 0.23
CA ALA A 10 7.13 7.06 0.86
C ALA A 10 5.76 6.55 0.42
N ALA A 11 5.68 5.24 0.19
CA ALA A 11 4.44 4.52 -0.04
C ALA A 11 4.29 3.42 0.99
N ILE A 12 3.08 3.31 1.59
CA ILE A 12 2.73 2.28 2.56
C ILE A 12 1.52 1.52 2.04
N ASP A 13 1.63 0.19 2.04
CA ASP A 13 0.54 -0.74 1.77
C ASP A 13 0.16 -1.46 3.06
N LEU A 14 -1.09 -1.31 3.48
CA LEU A 14 -1.68 -1.97 4.64
C LEU A 14 -2.45 -3.21 4.17
N GLY A 15 -1.70 -4.27 3.86
CA GLY A 15 -2.23 -5.52 3.34
C GLY A 15 -2.80 -6.44 4.43
N SER A 16 -3.49 -7.50 4.01
CA SER A 16 -4.16 -8.46 4.89
C SER A 16 -3.20 -9.27 5.77
N ASN A 17 -2.04 -9.63 5.24
CA ASN A 17 -1.04 -10.44 5.95
C ASN A 17 0.14 -9.61 6.45
N SER A 18 0.57 -8.65 5.67
CA SER A 18 1.76 -7.85 5.96
C SER A 18 1.53 -6.39 5.59
N PHE A 19 2.14 -5.49 6.36
CA PHE A 19 2.28 -4.09 6.00
C PHE A 19 3.64 -3.88 5.36
N HIS A 20 3.67 -3.09 4.29
CA HIS A 20 4.86 -2.78 3.52
C HIS A 20 5.06 -1.27 3.48
N MET A 21 6.28 -0.82 3.65
CA MET A 21 6.68 0.56 3.42
C MET A 21 7.89 0.59 2.50
N VAL A 22 7.83 1.44 1.49
CA VAL A 22 8.94 1.74 0.60
C VAL A 22 9.24 3.22 0.70
N VAL A 23 10.49 3.56 0.92
CA VAL A 23 11.00 4.91 0.80
C VAL A 23 11.86 4.99 -0.45
N ALA A 24 11.62 5.99 -1.27
CA ALA A 24 12.34 6.23 -2.50
C ALA A 24 12.77 7.70 -2.59
N LYS A 25 13.83 7.93 -3.33
CA LYS A 25 14.32 9.25 -3.70
C LYS A 25 14.03 9.48 -5.17
N VAL A 26 13.39 10.59 -5.47
CA VAL A 26 13.21 11.06 -6.85
C VAL A 26 14.42 11.91 -7.20
N VAL A 27 15.19 11.48 -8.19
CA VAL A 27 16.35 12.21 -8.72
C VAL A 27 16.10 12.42 -10.21
N GLU A 28 15.90 13.66 -10.60
CA GLU A 28 15.45 14.02 -11.95
C GLU A 28 14.09 13.38 -12.25
N GLN A 29 14.04 12.30 -13.02
CA GLN A 29 12.80 11.54 -13.33
C GLN A 29 12.89 10.07 -12.89
N ASP A 30 14.00 9.68 -12.24
CA ASP A 30 14.23 8.31 -11.80
C ASP A 30 13.86 8.10 -10.33
N LEU A 31 13.31 6.92 -10.04
CA LEU A 31 12.99 6.47 -8.69
C LEU A 31 14.11 5.57 -8.17
N GLN A 32 14.82 6.04 -7.15
CA GLN A 32 15.82 5.25 -6.44
C GLN A 32 15.26 4.76 -5.12
N ILE A 33 15.11 3.45 -4.96
CA ILE A 33 14.66 2.86 -3.70
C ILE A 33 15.74 3.03 -2.63
N VAL A 34 15.39 3.73 -1.56
CA VAL A 34 16.26 3.96 -0.40
C VAL A 34 16.12 2.85 0.62
N SER A 35 14.87 2.48 0.93
CA SER A 35 14.61 1.39 1.89
C SER A 35 13.29 0.69 1.63
N ARG A 36 13.22 -0.58 2.08
CA ARG A 36 12.00 -1.37 2.09
C ARG A 36 11.83 -1.98 3.47
N HIS A 37 10.62 -1.86 4.01
CA HIS A 37 10.24 -2.45 5.29
C HIS A 37 8.98 -3.29 5.08
N LYS A 38 9.04 -4.52 5.56
CA LYS A 38 7.92 -5.45 5.54
C LYS A 38 7.74 -6.02 6.93
N GLN A 39 6.53 -5.93 7.47
CA GLN A 39 6.19 -6.52 8.75
C GLN A 39 4.94 -7.39 8.63
N ARG A 40 5.02 -8.61 9.13
CA ARG A 40 3.89 -9.53 9.19
C ARG A 40 2.97 -9.13 10.34
N VAL A 41 1.83 -8.54 10.00
CA VAL A 41 0.80 -8.06 10.93
C VAL A 41 -0.32 -9.09 11.12
N ARG A 42 -0.65 -9.83 10.04
CA ARG A 42 -1.76 -10.79 9.99
C ARG A 42 -3.09 -10.13 10.41
N LEU A 43 -3.41 -9.00 9.79
CA LEU A 43 -4.62 -8.26 10.12
C LEU A 43 -5.89 -9.08 9.83
N ALA A 44 -5.89 -9.83 8.71
CA ALA A 44 -7.00 -10.68 8.32
C ALA A 44 -7.28 -11.82 9.31
N SER A 45 -6.29 -12.29 10.05
CA SER A 45 -6.50 -13.35 11.05
C SER A 45 -7.31 -12.90 12.27
N GLY A 46 -7.55 -11.61 12.41
CA GLY A 46 -8.39 -11.04 13.45
C GLY A 46 -9.84 -10.78 13.02
N LEU A 47 -10.22 -11.10 11.77
CA LEU A 47 -11.60 -10.95 11.31
C LEU A 47 -12.47 -12.07 11.92
N ASP A 48 -13.57 -11.68 12.54
CA ASP A 48 -14.65 -12.58 12.97
C ASP A 48 -15.66 -12.84 11.82
N ASP A 49 -16.65 -13.69 12.11
CA ASP A 49 -17.72 -14.04 11.16
C ASP A 49 -18.60 -12.84 10.76
N LEU A 50 -18.53 -11.75 11.51
CA LEU A 50 -19.22 -10.48 11.24
C LEU A 50 -18.30 -9.45 10.57
N ASN A 51 -17.14 -9.86 10.09
CA ASN A 51 -16.11 -8.99 9.54
C ASN A 51 -15.67 -7.86 10.48
N ASN A 52 -15.59 -8.09 11.79
CA ASN A 52 -14.92 -7.15 12.69
C ASN A 52 -13.51 -7.64 12.98
N ILE A 53 -12.56 -6.71 12.95
CA ILE A 53 -11.17 -6.99 13.34
C ILE A 53 -11.07 -6.95 14.86
N ASP A 54 -10.50 -7.97 15.45
CA ASP A 54 -10.29 -8.04 16.89
C ASP A 54 -9.24 -7.01 17.38
N ASN A 55 -9.29 -6.71 18.68
CA ASN A 55 -8.39 -5.71 19.28
C ASN A 55 -6.91 -6.14 19.21
N ALA A 56 -6.61 -7.43 19.24
CA ALA A 56 -5.23 -7.90 19.18
C ALA A 56 -4.63 -7.70 17.79
N ALA A 57 -5.40 -7.93 16.71
CA ALA A 57 -4.99 -7.67 15.35
C ALA A 57 -4.86 -6.16 15.08
N ILE A 58 -5.81 -5.36 15.58
CA ILE A 58 -5.72 -3.89 15.53
C ILE A 58 -4.41 -3.45 16.21
N GLN A 59 -4.12 -3.93 17.41
CA GLN A 59 -2.91 -3.52 18.13
C GLN A 59 -1.64 -3.90 17.38
N ARG A 60 -1.53 -5.11 16.80
CA ARG A 60 -0.38 -5.50 15.96
C ARG A 60 -0.18 -4.55 14.78
N GLY A 61 -1.29 -4.12 14.15
CA GLY A 61 -1.23 -3.13 13.08
C GLY A 61 -0.70 -1.78 13.56
N LEU A 62 -1.20 -1.28 14.69
CA LEU A 62 -0.77 0.00 15.27
C LEU A 62 0.70 -0.02 15.71
N ASP A 63 1.17 -1.13 16.29
CA ASP A 63 2.58 -1.32 16.66
C ASP A 63 3.49 -1.24 15.42
N CYS A 64 3.06 -1.84 14.32
CA CYS A 64 3.78 -1.72 13.03
C CYS A 64 3.79 -0.27 12.52
N LEU A 65 2.66 0.43 12.59
CA LEU A 65 2.57 1.83 12.18
C LEU A 65 3.44 2.75 13.03
N THR A 66 3.62 2.45 14.32
CA THR A 66 4.55 3.18 15.19
C THR A 66 5.99 3.10 14.68
N ILE A 67 6.43 1.90 14.27
CA ILE A 67 7.76 1.71 13.67
C ILE A 67 7.90 2.47 12.35
N PHE A 68 6.82 2.52 11.54
CA PHE A 68 6.83 3.26 10.29
C PHE A 68 6.85 4.78 10.52
N ALA A 69 6.12 5.26 11.53
CA ALA A 69 6.10 6.67 11.90
C ALA A 69 7.48 7.22 12.28
N GLU A 70 8.29 6.44 12.99
CA GLU A 70 9.68 6.82 13.34
C GLU A 70 10.53 7.06 12.09
N ARG A 71 10.28 6.30 11.01
CA ARG A 71 11.03 6.38 9.75
C ARG A 71 10.54 7.48 8.82
N LEU A 72 9.33 7.98 9.06
CA LEU A 72 8.69 9.04 8.28
C LEU A 72 8.84 10.42 8.92
N GLN A 73 9.62 10.53 10.01
CA GLN A 73 9.89 11.82 10.61
C GLN A 73 10.54 12.77 9.59
N GLY A 74 9.96 13.96 9.47
CA GLY A 74 10.45 14.98 8.53
C GLY A 74 9.88 14.88 7.11
N PHE A 75 9.08 13.85 6.81
CA PHE A 75 8.39 13.80 5.51
C PHE A 75 7.25 14.81 5.44
N ALA A 76 7.16 15.53 4.33
CA ALA A 76 6.01 16.38 4.05
C ALA A 76 4.78 15.50 3.69
N PRO A 77 3.55 15.88 4.09
CA PRO A 77 2.36 15.07 3.87
C PRO A 77 2.11 14.68 2.41
N GLU A 78 2.42 15.56 1.48
CA GLU A 78 2.29 15.33 0.04
C GLU A 78 3.26 14.28 -0.52
N ASN A 79 4.28 13.94 0.24
CA ASN A 79 5.29 12.95 -0.13
C ASN A 79 5.01 11.55 0.42
N VAL A 80 3.92 11.37 1.17
CA VAL A 80 3.55 10.08 1.77
C VAL A 80 2.18 9.64 1.28
N ARG A 81 2.09 8.40 0.79
CA ARG A 81 0.81 7.77 0.40
C ARG A 81 0.65 6.48 1.18
N ILE A 82 -0.54 6.31 1.78
CA ILE A 82 -0.89 5.10 2.54
C ILE A 82 -2.16 4.52 1.95
N ALA A 83 -2.05 3.34 1.36
CA ALA A 83 -3.18 2.57 0.86
C ALA A 83 -3.51 1.42 1.82
N ALA A 84 -4.79 1.25 2.11
CA ALA A 84 -5.33 0.12 2.84
C ALA A 84 -6.18 -0.73 1.89
N THR A 85 -5.95 -2.03 1.90
CA THR A 85 -6.49 -2.94 0.91
C THR A 85 -7.56 -3.87 1.51
N HIS A 86 -7.62 -5.11 1.08
CA HIS A 86 -8.74 -6.03 1.27
C HIS A 86 -9.30 -6.09 2.71
N THR A 87 -8.48 -6.34 3.73
CA THR A 87 -8.99 -6.54 5.10
C THR A 87 -9.69 -5.29 5.65
N LEU A 88 -9.06 -4.11 5.51
CA LEU A 88 -9.67 -2.86 5.96
C LEU A 88 -10.86 -2.44 5.10
N ARG A 89 -10.89 -2.82 3.82
CA ARG A 89 -12.05 -2.64 2.93
C ARG A 89 -13.25 -3.50 3.35
N GLN A 90 -13.00 -4.69 3.91
CA GLN A 90 -14.04 -5.63 4.35
C GLN A 90 -14.52 -5.37 5.77
N ALA A 91 -13.68 -4.83 6.62
CA ALA A 91 -13.95 -4.74 8.03
C ALA A 91 -15.05 -3.71 8.36
N ASN A 92 -16.11 -4.14 9.05
CA ASN A 92 -17.17 -3.28 9.51
C ASN A 92 -16.69 -2.23 10.53
N ASN A 93 -15.64 -2.56 11.27
CA ASN A 93 -15.02 -1.69 12.27
C ASN A 93 -13.68 -1.07 11.83
N ALA A 94 -13.42 -1.01 10.50
CA ALA A 94 -12.18 -0.42 9.96
C ALA A 94 -11.95 1.02 10.48
N HIS A 95 -13.03 1.78 10.71
CA HIS A 95 -12.97 3.15 11.24
C HIS A 95 -12.25 3.23 12.59
N ILE A 96 -12.35 2.21 13.44
CA ILE A 96 -11.66 2.14 14.75
C ILE A 96 -10.14 2.08 14.52
N PHE A 97 -9.70 1.23 13.58
CA PHE A 97 -8.28 1.15 13.22
C PHE A 97 -7.77 2.48 12.66
N ILE A 98 -8.48 3.06 11.69
CA ILE A 98 -8.10 4.33 11.05
C ILE A 98 -8.01 5.48 12.07
N GLN A 99 -9.00 5.59 12.98
CA GLN A 99 -8.99 6.62 14.01
C GLN A 99 -7.79 6.50 14.96
N ARG A 100 -7.48 5.27 15.38
CA ARG A 100 -6.30 5.03 16.25
C ARG A 100 -4.99 5.24 15.50
N ALA A 101 -4.92 4.84 14.24
CA ALA A 101 -3.75 5.04 13.38
C ALA A 101 -3.44 6.53 13.15
N ALA A 102 -4.48 7.38 13.04
CA ALA A 102 -4.31 8.83 12.86
C ALA A 102 -3.57 9.53 14.02
N SER A 103 -3.58 8.94 15.23
CA SER A 103 -2.80 9.42 16.37
C SER A 103 -1.31 9.03 16.30
N ILE A 104 -0.95 8.10 15.42
CA ILE A 104 0.41 7.56 15.26
C ILE A 104 1.06 8.13 14.01
N LEU A 105 0.31 8.10 12.89
CA LEU A 105 0.75 8.58 11.59
C LEU A 105 -0.07 9.82 11.18
N PRO A 106 0.55 11.00 11.03
CA PRO A 106 -0.15 12.22 10.62
C PRO A 106 -0.41 12.27 9.11
N PHE A 107 -0.61 11.12 8.49
CA PHE A 107 -0.85 10.99 7.05
C PHE A 107 -2.19 10.27 6.82
N PRO A 108 -3.00 10.68 5.83
CA PRO A 108 -4.28 10.03 5.56
C PRO A 108 -4.08 8.60 5.07
N ILE A 109 -4.92 7.68 5.59
CA ILE A 109 -5.00 6.30 5.12
C ILE A 109 -6.19 6.20 4.16
N GLU A 110 -5.91 5.85 2.91
CA GLU A 110 -6.92 5.67 1.88
C GLU A 110 -7.29 4.18 1.76
N ILE A 111 -8.56 3.85 2.03
CA ILE A 111 -9.07 2.50 1.73
C ILE A 111 -9.41 2.46 0.24
N ILE A 112 -8.62 1.74 -0.53
CA ILE A 112 -8.76 1.66 -1.99
C ILE A 112 -9.62 0.48 -2.42
N SER A 113 -10.32 0.61 -3.55
CA SER A 113 -11.05 -0.49 -4.17
C SER A 113 -10.11 -1.55 -4.75
N GLY A 114 -10.58 -2.79 -4.95
CA GLY A 114 -9.78 -3.83 -5.62
C GLY A 114 -9.40 -3.47 -7.08
N LEU A 115 -10.23 -2.69 -7.76
CA LEU A 115 -9.91 -2.19 -9.10
C LEU A 115 -8.78 -1.16 -9.07
N GLU A 116 -8.80 -0.24 -8.08
CA GLU A 116 -7.72 0.74 -7.90
C GLU A 116 -6.42 0.04 -7.45
N GLU A 117 -6.51 -0.95 -6.57
CA GLU A 117 -5.40 -1.81 -6.18
C GLU A 117 -4.76 -2.45 -7.41
N GLY A 118 -5.56 -3.10 -8.28
CA GLY A 118 -5.10 -3.68 -9.53
C GLY A 118 -4.48 -2.65 -10.49
N ARG A 119 -5.07 -1.46 -10.60
CA ARG A 119 -4.51 -0.38 -11.42
C ARG A 119 -3.13 0.05 -10.94
N LEU A 120 -2.95 0.22 -9.64
CA LEU A 120 -1.66 0.59 -9.04
C LEU A 120 -0.60 -0.49 -9.22
N ILE A 121 -0.98 -1.76 -9.01
CA ILE A 121 -0.11 -2.92 -9.24
C ILE A 121 0.37 -2.94 -10.69
N TYR A 122 -0.57 -2.82 -11.65
CA TYR A 122 -0.23 -2.81 -13.07
C TYR A 122 0.72 -1.66 -13.42
N THR A 123 0.46 -0.46 -12.90
CA THR A 123 1.33 0.70 -13.09
C THR A 123 2.75 0.42 -12.59
N GLY A 124 2.90 -0.18 -11.41
CA GLY A 124 4.20 -0.55 -10.86
C GLY A 124 4.94 -1.57 -11.74
N VAL A 125 4.23 -2.59 -12.25
CA VAL A 125 4.82 -3.59 -13.16
C VAL A 125 5.23 -2.94 -14.49
N ALA A 126 4.39 -2.08 -15.06
CA ALA A 126 4.69 -1.40 -16.32
C ALA A 126 5.94 -0.51 -16.24
N HIS A 127 6.19 0.13 -15.09
CA HIS A 127 7.42 0.90 -14.86
C HIS A 127 8.68 0.04 -14.71
N THR A 128 8.53 -1.17 -14.17
CA THR A 128 9.68 -2.08 -13.97
C THR A 128 9.94 -2.98 -15.18
N GLN A 129 8.95 -3.17 -16.04
CA GLN A 129 9.00 -3.99 -17.25
C GLN A 129 8.36 -3.22 -18.42
N PRO A 130 9.06 -2.22 -18.98
CA PRO A 130 8.50 -1.29 -19.96
C PRO A 130 8.42 -1.89 -21.37
N GLU A 131 7.88 -3.08 -21.52
CA GLU A 131 7.59 -3.69 -22.82
C GLU A 131 6.27 -3.17 -23.38
N SER A 132 6.20 -3.00 -24.70
CA SER A 132 5.01 -2.51 -25.40
C SER A 132 3.96 -3.61 -25.66
N GLU A 133 4.26 -4.86 -25.32
CA GLU A 133 3.38 -6.00 -25.53
C GLU A 133 2.25 -6.06 -24.50
N THR A 134 1.20 -6.81 -24.84
CA THR A 134 0.12 -7.08 -23.90
C THR A 134 0.59 -7.98 -22.77
N LYS A 135 0.36 -7.56 -21.53
CA LYS A 135 0.74 -8.28 -20.31
C LYS A 135 -0.46 -8.74 -19.52
N LEU A 136 -0.37 -9.93 -18.96
CA LEU A 136 -1.24 -10.37 -17.87
C LEU A 136 -0.44 -10.26 -16.56
N VAL A 137 -0.94 -9.45 -15.64
CA VAL A 137 -0.41 -9.32 -14.29
C VAL A 137 -1.37 -9.98 -13.33
N ILE A 138 -0.86 -10.86 -12.48
CA ILE A 138 -1.64 -11.53 -11.42
C ILE A 138 -0.94 -11.22 -10.10
N ASP A 139 -1.67 -10.58 -9.18
CA ASP A 139 -1.25 -10.37 -7.81
C ASP A 139 -2.07 -11.25 -6.86
N ILE A 140 -1.40 -12.12 -6.12
CA ILE A 140 -2.02 -13.04 -5.18
C ILE A 140 -1.76 -12.52 -3.78
N GLY A 141 -2.72 -11.77 -3.25
CA GLY A 141 -2.66 -11.20 -1.91
C GLY A 141 -3.12 -12.17 -0.80
N GLY A 142 -3.10 -11.67 0.42
CA GLY A 142 -3.55 -12.44 1.59
C GLY A 142 -5.08 -12.53 1.76
N GLY A 143 -5.86 -11.77 0.98
CA GLY A 143 -7.33 -11.71 1.08
C GLY A 143 -8.03 -11.53 -0.26
N SER A 144 -7.31 -11.08 -1.29
CA SER A 144 -7.83 -10.93 -2.65
C SER A 144 -6.77 -11.32 -3.68
N THR A 145 -7.21 -11.50 -4.91
CA THR A 145 -6.35 -11.72 -6.08
C THR A 145 -6.78 -10.78 -7.18
N GLU A 146 -5.85 -9.97 -7.64
CA GLU A 146 -6.05 -9.04 -8.74
C GLU A 146 -5.49 -9.63 -10.03
N MET A 147 -6.29 -9.52 -11.11
CA MET A 147 -5.90 -9.94 -12.46
C MET A 147 -6.05 -8.76 -13.40
N ILE A 148 -4.97 -8.37 -14.03
CA ILE A 148 -4.94 -7.18 -14.88
C ILE A 148 -4.36 -7.54 -16.23
N ILE A 149 -5.06 -7.16 -17.30
CA ILE A 149 -4.54 -7.21 -18.68
C ILE A 149 -4.35 -5.77 -19.14
N GLY A 150 -3.23 -5.51 -19.78
CA GLY A 150 -2.95 -4.18 -20.33
C GLY A 150 -1.81 -4.18 -21.32
N THR A 151 -1.60 -3.06 -21.99
CA THR A 151 -0.54 -2.87 -22.99
C THR A 151 0.21 -1.59 -22.65
N GLY A 152 1.53 -1.67 -22.62
CA GLY A 152 2.36 -0.55 -22.15
C GLY A 152 1.97 -0.14 -20.72
N PHE A 153 1.57 1.10 -20.53
CA PHE A 153 1.13 1.65 -19.23
C PHE A 153 -0.40 1.62 -19.03
N GLU A 154 -1.17 1.16 -20.03
CA GLU A 154 -2.64 1.24 -20.03
C GLU A 154 -3.25 -0.13 -19.66
N PRO A 155 -3.86 -0.26 -18.49
CA PRO A 155 -4.66 -1.43 -18.17
C PRO A 155 -5.99 -1.40 -18.97
N THR A 156 -6.28 -2.49 -19.68
CA THR A 156 -7.51 -2.65 -20.47
C THR A 156 -8.58 -3.46 -19.76
N MET A 157 -8.18 -4.34 -18.85
CA MET A 157 -9.05 -5.14 -18.01
C MET A 157 -8.47 -5.24 -16.60
N ILE A 158 -9.30 -4.99 -15.61
CA ILE A 158 -8.94 -5.18 -14.20
C ILE A 158 -10.05 -6.00 -13.54
N ASN A 159 -9.67 -7.06 -12.84
CA ASN A 159 -10.57 -7.88 -12.05
C ASN A 159 -9.95 -8.11 -10.66
N SER A 160 -10.76 -8.03 -9.62
CA SER A 160 -10.37 -8.34 -8.25
C SER A 160 -11.33 -9.39 -7.69
N LYS A 161 -10.79 -10.48 -7.19
CA LYS A 161 -11.55 -11.61 -6.62
C LYS A 161 -11.09 -11.89 -5.19
N ARG A 162 -12.04 -12.33 -4.37
CA ARG A 162 -11.80 -12.89 -3.05
C ARG A 162 -11.51 -14.38 -3.14
#